data_269d40af399da1101440c340573b6caa
#
_entry.id   269d40af399da1101440c340573b6caa
#
_cell.length_a   1.000
_cell.length_b   1.000
_cell.length_c   1.000
_cell.angle_alpha   90.00
_cell.angle_beta   90.00
_cell.angle_gamma   90.00
#
_symmetry.space_group_name_H-M   'P 1'
#
loop_
_entity.id
_entity.type
_entity.pdbx_description
1 polymer ?
#
loop_
_entity_poly.entity_id
_entity_poly.type
_entity_poly.pdbx_seq_one_letter_code
_entity_poly.pdbx_strand_id
1 'polypeptide(L)' 'MELETRRLLWRCRRGMKELDILLERFARERYEGAPVAQKHAFARLLELPDPDLVDYFFGYATPDDPELAHLTQLIATHQS' A
#
# COMPACT_ATOMS: atom_id res chain seq x y z
N MET A 1 7.61 -17.16 -7.29
CA MET A 1 7.42 -15.72 -7.04
C MET A 1 8.62 -14.97 -7.58
N GLU A 2 8.38 -13.94 -8.36
CA GLU A 2 9.44 -13.16 -8.96
C GLU A 2 10.23 -12.39 -7.93
N LEU A 3 11.50 -12.12 -8.25
CA LEU A 3 12.37 -11.35 -7.36
C LEU A 3 11.78 -9.98 -7.02
N GLU A 4 11.22 -9.32 -8.03
CA GLU A 4 10.60 -8.01 -7.86
C GLU A 4 9.45 -8.06 -6.86
N THR A 5 8.61 -9.07 -6.96
CA THR A 5 7.49 -9.26 -6.04
C THR A 5 7.99 -9.54 -4.63
N ARG A 6 9.05 -10.32 -4.50
CA ARG A 6 9.63 -10.59 -3.17
C ARG A 6 10.14 -9.31 -2.52
N ARG A 7 10.83 -8.47 -3.29
CA ARG A 7 11.32 -7.19 -2.77
C ARG A 7 10.17 -6.29 -2.36
N LEU A 8 9.11 -6.30 -3.17
CA LEU A 8 7.93 -5.51 -2.85
C LEU A 8 7.29 -5.97 -1.54
N LEU A 9 7.12 -7.28 -1.38
CA LEU A 9 6.56 -7.84 -0.15
C LEU A 9 7.41 -7.51 1.06
N TRP A 10 8.73 -7.56 0.90
CA TRP A 10 9.64 -7.20 1.97
C TRP A 10 9.46 -5.74 2.40
N ARG A 11 9.26 -4.85 1.44
CA ARG A 11 9.04 -3.43 1.73
C ARG A 11 7.70 -3.18 2.41
N CYS A 12 6.76 -4.11 2.32
CA CYS A 12 5.47 -4.00 2.99
C CYS A 12 5.57 -4.26 4.49
N ARG A 13 6.66 -4.86 4.94
CA ARG A 13 6.85 -5.17 6.36
C ARG A 13 7.37 -3.96 7.11
N ARG A 14 6.50 -3.39 7.92
CA ARG A 14 6.81 -2.19 8.69
C ARG A 14 6.99 -2.47 10.18
N GLY A 15 6.71 -3.70 10.60
CA GLY A 15 6.72 -4.03 12.03
C GLY A 15 5.42 -3.69 12.73
N MET A 16 4.43 -3.24 11.99
CA MET A 16 3.10 -2.96 12.50
C MET A 16 2.13 -3.93 11.84
N LYS A 17 1.61 -4.87 12.63
CA LYS A 17 0.82 -5.97 12.11
C LYS A 17 -0.31 -5.53 11.17
N GLU A 18 -1.05 -4.50 11.55
CA GLU A 18 -2.20 -4.07 10.76
C GLU A 18 -1.78 -3.45 9.43
N LEU A 19 -0.72 -2.63 9.43
CA LEU A 19 -0.19 -2.09 8.20
C LEU A 19 0.37 -3.19 7.31
N ASP A 20 1.11 -4.11 7.91
CA ASP A 20 1.70 -5.21 7.16
C ASP A 20 0.64 -6.02 6.44
N ILE A 21 -0.45 -6.34 7.12
CA ILE A 21 -1.55 -7.10 6.53
C ILE A 21 -2.16 -6.37 5.35
N LEU A 22 -2.45 -5.08 5.51
CA LEU A 22 -3.07 -4.30 4.44
C LEU A 22 -2.16 -4.19 3.22
N LEU A 23 -0.89 -3.85 3.44
CA LEU A 23 0.06 -3.67 2.35
C LEU A 23 0.38 -4.98 1.65
N GLU A 24 0.61 -6.05 2.41
CA GLU A 24 0.91 -7.35 1.82
C GLU A 24 -0.28 -7.92 1.05
N ARG A 25 -1.49 -7.70 1.54
CA ARG A 25 -2.68 -8.16 0.83
C ARG A 25 -2.78 -7.53 -0.55
N PHE A 26 -2.58 -6.22 -0.63
CA PHE A 26 -2.60 -5.55 -1.92
C PHE A 26 -1.48 -6.06 -2.83
N ALA A 27 -0.29 -6.20 -2.28
CA ALA A 27 0.87 -6.64 -3.06
C ALA A 27 0.66 -8.05 -3.62
N ARG A 28 0.04 -8.94 -2.85
CA ARG A 28 -0.17 -10.32 -3.29
C ARG A 28 -1.36 -10.46 -4.22
N GLU A 29 -2.44 -9.73 -3.98
CA GLU A 29 -3.71 -10.00 -4.66
C GLU A 29 -4.01 -9.03 -5.78
N ARG A 30 -3.48 -7.82 -5.74
CA ARG A 30 -3.88 -6.77 -6.67
C ARG A 30 -2.75 -6.13 -7.46
N TYR A 31 -1.53 -6.18 -6.94
CA TYR A 31 -0.45 -5.40 -7.52
C TYR A 31 -0.17 -5.78 -8.98
N GLU A 32 -0.06 -7.07 -9.28
CA GLU A 32 0.31 -7.52 -10.63
C GLU A 32 -0.69 -7.08 -11.69
N GLY A 33 -1.98 -7.17 -11.37
CA GLY A 33 -3.04 -6.78 -12.30
C GLY A 33 -3.39 -5.31 -12.25
N ALA A 34 -2.71 -4.51 -11.44
CA ALA A 34 -3.05 -3.11 -11.27
C ALA A 34 -2.55 -2.27 -12.46
N PRO A 35 -3.26 -1.18 -12.78
CA PRO A 35 -2.75 -0.23 -13.77
C PRO A 35 -1.39 0.33 -13.35
N VAL A 36 -0.60 0.74 -14.34
CA VAL A 36 0.75 1.27 -14.09
C VAL A 36 0.69 2.44 -13.09
N ALA A 37 -0.30 3.31 -13.22
CA ALA A 37 -0.44 4.44 -12.29
C ALA A 37 -0.59 3.99 -10.86
N GLN A 38 -1.37 2.91 -10.62
CA GLN A 38 -1.52 2.36 -9.27
C GLN A 38 -0.23 1.73 -8.76
N LYS A 39 0.50 1.06 -9.64
CA LYS A 39 1.79 0.47 -9.26
C LYS A 39 2.78 1.55 -8.83
N HIS A 40 2.83 2.64 -9.57
CA HIS A 40 3.69 3.76 -9.20
C HIS A 40 3.25 4.41 -7.89
N ALA A 41 1.95 4.57 -7.71
CA ALA A 41 1.41 5.12 -6.47
C ALA A 41 1.74 4.22 -5.28
N PHE A 42 1.65 2.91 -5.46
CA PHE A 42 1.99 1.96 -4.38
C PHE A 42 3.46 2.05 -4.00
N ALA A 43 4.35 2.17 -5.00
CA ALA A 43 5.77 2.34 -4.73
C ALA A 43 6.05 3.61 -3.93
N ARG A 44 5.38 4.71 -4.29
CA ARG A 44 5.51 5.97 -3.56
C ARG A 44 4.95 5.86 -2.14
N LEU A 45 3.85 5.13 -2.00
CA LEU A 45 3.25 4.90 -0.69
C LEU A 45 4.22 4.18 0.25
N LEU A 46 4.92 3.18 -0.27
CA LEU A 46 5.88 2.41 0.51
C LEU A 46 7.10 3.22 0.95
N GLU A 47 7.33 4.38 0.35
CA GLU A 47 8.42 5.27 0.75
C GLU A 47 8.06 6.15 1.93
N LEU A 48 6.77 6.22 2.29
CA LEU A 48 6.32 7.07 3.38
C LEU A 48 6.66 6.47 4.75
N PRO A 49 6.91 7.31 5.74
CA PRO A 49 7.13 6.82 7.10
C PRO A 49 5.86 6.23 7.71
N ASP A 50 6.03 5.32 8.66
CA ASP A 50 4.91 4.61 9.26
C ASP A 50 3.81 5.51 9.82
N PRO A 51 4.13 6.63 10.51
CA PRO A 51 3.05 7.49 11.01
C PRO A 51 2.13 8.02 9.92
N ASP A 52 2.68 8.33 8.75
CA ASP A 52 1.86 8.81 7.64
C ASP A 52 0.93 7.70 7.14
N LEU A 53 1.45 6.48 7.03
CA LEU A 53 0.64 5.35 6.61
C LEU A 53 -0.48 5.06 7.59
N VAL A 54 -0.19 5.13 8.89
CA VAL A 54 -1.21 4.96 9.92
C VAL A 54 -2.32 6.00 9.74
N ASP A 55 -1.93 7.26 9.56
CA ASP A 55 -2.90 8.34 9.42
C ASP A 55 -3.79 8.13 8.20
N TYR A 56 -3.19 7.72 7.08
CA TYR A 56 -3.94 7.55 5.84
C TYR A 56 -4.84 6.33 5.86
N PHE A 57 -4.38 5.22 6.39
CA PHE A 57 -5.17 4.00 6.39
C PHE A 57 -6.26 3.99 7.46
N PHE A 58 -6.03 4.68 8.58
CA PHE A 58 -7.00 4.66 9.67
C PHE A 58 -7.85 5.93 9.75
N GLY A 59 -7.76 6.78 8.74
CA GLY A 59 -8.71 7.88 8.59
C GLY A 59 -8.39 9.14 9.35
N TYR A 60 -7.18 9.28 9.86
CA TYR A 60 -6.77 10.50 10.57
C TYR A 60 -6.34 11.63 9.63
N ALA A 61 -5.97 11.27 8.41
CA ALA A 61 -5.57 12.24 7.40
C ALA A 61 -5.82 11.66 6.01
N THR A 62 -5.85 12.52 4.99
CA THR A 62 -6.01 12.10 3.60
C THR A 62 -4.82 12.65 2.82
N PRO A 63 -4.17 11.81 1.97
CA PRO A 63 -3.08 12.30 1.13
C PRO A 63 -3.54 13.43 0.22
N ASP A 64 -2.68 14.42 0.01
CA ASP A 64 -2.97 15.52 -0.92
C ASP A 64 -3.00 15.03 -2.37
N ASP A 65 -2.17 14.04 -2.69
CA ASP A 65 -2.12 13.48 -4.03
C ASP A 65 -3.35 12.61 -4.28
N PRO A 66 -4.16 12.92 -5.31
CA PRO A 66 -5.38 12.15 -5.59
C PRO A 66 -5.13 10.67 -5.85
N GLU A 67 -4.01 10.32 -6.47
CA GLU A 67 -3.70 8.93 -6.74
C GLU A 67 -3.40 8.16 -5.44
N LEU A 68 -2.66 8.79 -4.53
CA LEU A 68 -2.39 8.18 -3.23
C LEU A 68 -3.66 8.10 -2.40
N ALA A 69 -4.49 9.13 -2.43
CA ALA A 69 -5.76 9.12 -1.70
C ALA A 69 -6.66 8.00 -2.18
N HIS A 70 -6.77 7.83 -3.50
CA HIS A 70 -7.57 6.75 -4.07
C HIS A 70 -7.02 5.38 -3.69
N LEU A 71 -5.70 5.23 -3.79
CA LEU A 71 -5.05 3.95 -3.50
C LEU A 71 -5.18 3.56 -2.03
N THR A 72 -4.96 4.50 -1.11
CA THR A 72 -5.10 4.21 0.33
C THR A 72 -6.52 3.78 0.66
N GLN A 73 -7.51 4.42 0.06
CA GLN A 73 -8.89 4.05 0.26
C GLN A 73 -9.17 2.66 -0.32
N LEU A 74 -8.66 2.38 -1.50
CA LEU A 74 -8.84 1.07 -2.14
C LEU A 74 -8.24 -0.04 -1.28
N ILE A 75 -7.03 0.17 -0.77
CA ILE A 75 -6.36 -0.83 0.07
C ILE A 75 -7.12 -1.02 1.39
N ALA A 76 -7.52 0.08 2.01
CA ALA A 76 -8.19 0.01 3.31
C ALA A 76 -9.55 -0.68 3.24
N THR A 77 -10.23 -0.57 2.11
CA THR A 77 -11.56 -1.17 1.94
C THR A 77 -11.54 -2.52 1.25
N HIS A 78 -10.38 -2.94 0.73
CA HIS A 78 -10.28 -4.24 0.05
C HIS A 78 -10.41 -5.37 1.06
N GLN A 79 -11.31 -6.30 0.77
CA GLN A 79 -11.51 -7.50 1.58
C GLN A 79 -11.31 -8.71 0.68
N SER A 80 -10.41 -9.56 1.08
CA SER A 80 -10.13 -10.80 0.36
C SER A 80 -11.12 -11.90 0.72
#